data_4b9e7f8b3b4fe1fe1bb069e8f75978fc
#
_entry.id   4b9e7f8b3b4fe1fe1bb069e8f75978fc
#
_cell.length_a   1.000
_cell.length_b   1.000
_cell.length_c   1.000
_cell.angle_alpha   90.00
_cell.angle_beta   90.00
_cell.angle_gamma   90.00
#
_symmetry.space_group_name_H-M   'P 1'
#
loop_
_entity.id
_entity.type
_entity.pdbx_description
1 polymer ?
#
loop_
_entity_poly.entity_id
_entity_poly.type
_entity_poly.pdbx_seq_one_letter_code
_entity_poly.pdbx_strand_id
1 'polypeptide(L)'
;TSDDLSELSLEGQDFCWICNPNNPDGRLIRRAELLALIEANRQTVFIIDQAYVAFTTERLLEPSDVCNHPNLILIQSISKAHNIPGLRIGYLIASPDKVEQINRYIIPWSVNAIAVEAGKYILTHPEQYILPICEWQRETASLIDRLNELGNLEALPTSVTFFLARLKKGTAADLKQYLWDRHGLLIRDASNFRSLDERYIRISAQTATENRVLVDAVREWLSISP
;
A
#
# COMPACT_ATOMS: atom_id res chain seq x y z
N THR A 1 -11.31 -12.01 6.37
CA THR A 1 -9.88 -11.70 6.16
C THR A 1 -9.11 -12.35 7.29
N SER A 2 -8.49 -13.49 7.03
CA SER A 2 -7.59 -14.11 7.99
C SER A 2 -6.27 -13.36 7.98
N ASP A 3 -5.72 -13.08 9.16
CA ASP A 3 -4.36 -12.53 9.32
C ASP A 3 -3.30 -13.61 9.08
N ASP A 4 -3.71 -14.86 9.04
CA ASP A 4 -2.90 -16.05 8.78
C ASP A 4 -3.32 -16.69 7.46
N LEU A 5 -2.39 -16.81 6.52
CA LEU A 5 -2.63 -17.47 5.22
C LEU A 5 -2.98 -18.96 5.39
N SER A 6 -2.54 -19.61 6.48
CA SER A 6 -2.82 -21.02 6.76
C SER A 6 -4.31 -21.28 7.08
N GLU A 7 -5.04 -20.24 7.50
CA GLU A 7 -6.48 -20.31 7.74
C GLU A 7 -7.32 -20.03 6.49
N LEU A 8 -6.69 -19.65 5.38
CA LEU A 8 -7.38 -19.28 4.14
C LEU A 8 -7.80 -20.54 3.38
N SER A 9 -9.09 -20.87 3.42
CA SER A 9 -9.65 -21.91 2.56
C SER A 9 -9.92 -21.35 1.17
N LEU A 10 -9.26 -21.92 0.15
CA LEU A 10 -9.42 -21.58 -1.26
C LEU A 10 -10.17 -22.66 -2.05
N GLU A 11 -10.71 -23.67 -1.38
CA GLU A 11 -11.47 -24.74 -2.02
C GLU A 11 -12.69 -24.17 -2.76
N GLY A 12 -12.80 -24.47 -4.04
CA GLY A 12 -13.87 -23.98 -4.91
C GLY A 12 -13.79 -22.50 -5.27
N GLN A 13 -12.68 -21.82 -4.99
CA GLN A 13 -12.47 -20.42 -5.36
C GLN A 13 -11.73 -20.30 -6.68
N ASP A 14 -12.33 -19.61 -7.66
CA ASP A 14 -11.70 -19.37 -8.97
C ASP A 14 -10.60 -18.30 -8.86
N PHE A 15 -10.75 -17.32 -7.96
CA PHE A 15 -9.84 -16.18 -7.82
C PHE A 15 -9.52 -15.91 -6.35
N CYS A 16 -8.26 -15.53 -6.12
CA CYS A 16 -7.77 -15.01 -4.85
C CYS A 16 -7.06 -13.67 -5.09
N TRP A 17 -7.60 -12.58 -4.51
CA TRP A 17 -6.99 -11.25 -4.63
C TRP A 17 -6.30 -10.87 -3.33
N ILE A 18 -5.00 -10.55 -3.40
CA ILE A 18 -4.17 -10.16 -2.26
C ILE A 18 -3.44 -8.86 -2.57
N CYS A 19 -3.52 -7.88 -1.67
CA CYS A 19 -2.73 -6.68 -1.72
C CYS A 19 -1.43 -6.89 -0.91
N ASN A 20 -0.27 -6.80 -1.57
CA ASN A 20 1.01 -7.06 -0.93
C ASN A 20 2.15 -6.18 -1.50
N PRO A 21 2.60 -5.13 -0.78
CA PRO A 21 2.23 -4.71 0.59
C PRO A 21 0.78 -4.26 0.72
N ASN A 22 0.16 -4.53 1.86
CA ASN A 22 -1.25 -4.26 2.06
C ASN A 22 -1.53 -2.76 2.32
N ASN A 23 -2.68 -2.29 1.88
CA ASN A 23 -3.23 -0.99 2.19
C ASN A 23 -4.59 -1.21 2.90
N PRO A 24 -4.77 -0.76 4.17
CA PRO A 24 -4.16 0.45 4.75
C PRO A 24 -3.03 0.23 5.77
N ASP A 25 -2.71 -1.00 6.19
CA ASP A 25 -1.85 -1.27 7.33
C ASP A 25 -0.35 -1.40 7.01
N GLY A 26 0.01 -1.52 5.72
CA GLY A 26 1.39 -1.67 5.28
C GLY A 26 2.01 -3.03 5.61
N ARG A 27 1.21 -4.01 6.07
CA ARG A 27 1.69 -5.38 6.30
C ARG A 27 2.14 -6.03 5.01
N LEU A 28 3.06 -6.97 5.16
CA LEU A 28 3.67 -7.69 4.06
C LEU A 28 3.61 -9.19 4.31
N ILE A 29 3.18 -9.93 3.31
CA ILE A 29 3.27 -11.39 3.27
C ILE A 29 4.58 -11.74 2.57
N ARG A 30 5.38 -12.60 3.18
CA ARG A 30 6.68 -13.00 2.64
C ARG A 30 6.52 -13.73 1.31
N ARG A 31 7.46 -13.46 0.38
CA ARG A 31 7.44 -14.08 -0.96
C ARG A 31 7.31 -15.60 -0.91
N ALA A 32 8.06 -16.27 -0.01
CA ALA A 32 8.02 -17.72 0.12
C ALA A 32 6.64 -18.24 0.54
N GLU A 33 5.94 -17.54 1.41
CA GLU A 33 4.60 -17.90 1.87
C GLU A 33 3.57 -17.77 0.73
N LEU A 34 3.66 -16.68 -0.04
CA LEU A 34 2.80 -16.50 -1.21
C LEU A 34 3.05 -17.57 -2.28
N LEU A 35 4.32 -17.88 -2.57
CA LEU A 35 4.65 -18.93 -3.54
C LEU A 35 4.12 -20.29 -3.10
N ALA A 36 4.29 -20.65 -1.83
CA ALA A 36 3.75 -21.91 -1.30
C ALA A 36 2.22 -21.98 -1.43
N LEU A 37 1.52 -20.86 -1.15
CA LEU A 37 0.07 -20.78 -1.30
C LEU A 37 -0.37 -20.94 -2.76
N ILE A 38 0.33 -20.26 -3.70
CA ILE A 38 0.05 -20.32 -5.14
C ILE A 38 0.28 -21.73 -5.69
N GLU A 39 1.36 -22.38 -5.28
CA GLU A 39 1.71 -23.75 -5.69
C GLU A 39 0.72 -24.79 -5.18
N ALA A 40 0.25 -24.63 -3.94
CA ALA A 40 -0.73 -25.50 -3.34
C ALA A 40 -2.14 -25.39 -3.97
N ASN A 41 -2.45 -24.27 -4.65
CA ASN A 41 -3.78 -23.96 -5.18
C ASN A 41 -3.75 -23.64 -6.68
N ARG A 42 -3.26 -24.56 -7.48
CA ARG A 42 -3.03 -24.36 -8.94
C ARG A 42 -4.30 -24.07 -9.76
N GLN A 43 -5.47 -24.42 -9.25
CA GLN A 43 -6.76 -24.16 -9.91
C GLN A 43 -7.28 -22.73 -9.64
N THR A 44 -6.82 -22.10 -8.58
CA THR A 44 -7.17 -20.72 -8.22
C THR A 44 -6.23 -19.75 -8.92
N VAL A 45 -6.77 -18.70 -9.53
CA VAL A 45 -5.99 -17.59 -10.09
C VAL A 45 -5.68 -16.59 -9.00
N PHE A 46 -4.40 -16.37 -8.72
CA PHE A 46 -3.95 -15.37 -7.77
C PHE A 46 -3.69 -14.04 -8.45
N ILE A 47 -4.32 -12.99 -7.94
CA ILE A 47 -4.11 -11.60 -8.36
C ILE A 47 -3.44 -10.86 -7.20
N ILE A 48 -2.16 -10.57 -7.36
CA ILE A 48 -1.37 -9.89 -6.32
C ILE A 48 -1.21 -8.42 -6.70
N ASP A 49 -1.87 -7.56 -5.94
CA ASP A 49 -1.76 -6.10 -6.09
C ASP A 49 -0.51 -5.61 -5.37
N GLN A 50 0.50 -5.26 -6.15
CA GLN A 50 1.79 -4.73 -5.70
C GLN A 50 1.90 -3.21 -5.93
N ALA A 51 0.81 -2.45 -5.80
CA ALA A 51 0.83 -1.00 -6.01
C ALA A 51 1.84 -0.26 -5.12
N TYR A 52 2.31 -0.88 -4.05
CA TYR A 52 3.29 -0.34 -3.10
C TYR A 52 4.64 -1.06 -3.10
N VAL A 53 4.93 -1.89 -4.10
CA VAL A 53 6.20 -2.64 -4.21
C VAL A 53 7.44 -1.75 -4.11
N ALA A 54 7.40 -0.54 -4.63
CA ALA A 54 8.50 0.41 -4.62
C ALA A 54 8.78 1.05 -3.24
N PHE A 55 7.95 0.80 -2.23
CA PHE A 55 8.05 1.43 -0.90
C PHE A 55 8.53 0.48 0.20
N THR A 56 9.05 -0.69 -0.17
CA THR A 56 9.64 -1.65 0.75
C THR A 56 11.02 -2.09 0.28
N THR A 57 11.88 -2.46 1.23
CA THR A 57 13.18 -3.10 0.94
C THR A 57 13.06 -4.62 0.87
N GLU A 58 11.90 -5.17 1.21
CA GLU A 58 11.66 -6.61 1.19
C GLU A 58 11.51 -7.13 -0.24
N ARG A 59 12.05 -8.30 -0.49
CA ARG A 59 11.92 -8.96 -1.78
C ARG A 59 10.52 -9.57 -1.94
N LEU A 60 9.74 -9.02 -2.86
CA LEU A 60 8.41 -9.47 -3.22
C LEU A 60 8.40 -10.41 -4.43
N LEU A 61 7.20 -10.78 -4.89
CA LEU A 61 7.04 -11.52 -6.14
C LEU A 61 7.53 -10.70 -7.33
N GLU A 62 8.22 -11.36 -8.24
CA GLU A 62 8.89 -10.76 -9.40
C GLU A 62 8.28 -11.31 -10.72
N PRO A 63 8.53 -10.66 -11.85
CA PRO A 63 8.09 -11.16 -13.16
C PRO A 63 8.51 -12.59 -13.45
N SER A 64 9.68 -13.04 -12.97
CA SER A 64 10.18 -14.40 -13.07
C SER A 64 9.29 -15.43 -12.36
N ASP A 65 8.59 -15.03 -11.30
CA ASP A 65 7.65 -15.92 -10.60
C ASP A 65 6.41 -16.21 -11.46
N VAL A 66 5.96 -15.23 -12.24
CA VAL A 66 4.84 -15.40 -13.18
C VAL A 66 5.19 -16.44 -14.28
N CYS A 67 6.44 -16.48 -14.72
CA CYS A 67 6.88 -17.47 -15.71
C CYS A 67 6.76 -18.91 -15.18
N ASN A 68 6.93 -19.11 -13.87
CA ASN A 68 6.87 -20.41 -13.22
C ASN A 68 5.48 -20.77 -12.68
N HIS A 69 4.59 -19.78 -12.55
CA HIS A 69 3.25 -19.95 -11.97
C HIS A 69 2.19 -19.34 -12.90
N PRO A 70 1.66 -20.09 -13.88
CA PRO A 70 0.70 -19.57 -14.86
C PRO A 70 -0.64 -19.12 -14.23
N ASN A 71 -0.91 -19.49 -12.99
CA ASN A 71 -2.05 -19.03 -12.20
C ASN A 71 -1.76 -17.73 -11.40
N LEU A 72 -0.61 -17.09 -11.60
CA LEU A 72 -0.24 -15.81 -10.94
C LEU A 72 -0.40 -14.63 -11.90
N ILE A 73 -1.00 -13.56 -11.40
CA ILE A 73 -1.08 -12.23 -12.02
C ILE A 73 -0.51 -11.22 -11.03
N LEU A 74 0.46 -10.42 -11.44
CA LEU A 74 0.94 -9.28 -10.66
C LEU A 74 0.35 -7.98 -11.22
N ILE A 75 -0.17 -7.12 -10.35
CA ILE A 75 -0.61 -5.77 -10.71
C ILE A 75 0.35 -4.77 -10.07
N GLN A 76 0.87 -3.85 -10.87
CA GLN A 76 1.80 -2.83 -10.40
C GLN A 76 1.35 -1.42 -10.81
N SER A 77 1.63 -0.46 -9.94
CA SER A 77 1.34 0.96 -10.16
C SER A 77 2.64 1.74 -10.23
N ILE A 78 2.82 2.52 -11.28
CA ILE A 78 3.93 3.47 -11.39
C ILE A 78 3.55 4.86 -10.87
N SER A 79 2.27 5.12 -10.67
CA SER A 79 1.76 6.46 -10.32
C SER A 79 2.25 6.97 -8.96
N LYS A 80 2.45 6.07 -7.98
CA LYS A 80 2.81 6.47 -6.62
C LYS A 80 4.31 6.74 -6.48
N ALA A 81 5.13 5.81 -6.94
CA ALA A 81 6.59 5.91 -6.87
C ALA A 81 7.15 7.09 -7.69
N HIS A 82 6.43 7.50 -8.74
CA HIS A 82 6.89 8.55 -9.66
C HIS A 82 6.11 9.86 -9.55
N ASN A 83 5.30 10.04 -8.48
CA ASN A 83 4.51 11.25 -8.24
C ASN A 83 3.61 11.70 -9.40
N ILE A 84 3.06 10.74 -10.15
CA ILE A 84 2.17 10.98 -11.29
C ILE A 84 0.74 10.41 -11.07
N PRO A 85 0.12 10.62 -9.90
CA PRO A 85 -1.19 10.02 -9.60
C PRO A 85 -2.29 10.48 -10.55
N GLY A 86 -2.16 11.67 -11.14
CA GLY A 86 -3.12 12.23 -12.10
C GLY A 86 -3.13 11.52 -13.46
N LEU A 87 -2.05 10.84 -13.85
CA LEU A 87 -1.98 10.15 -15.15
C LEU A 87 -2.77 8.84 -15.19
N ARG A 88 -3.11 8.24 -14.05
CA ARG A 88 -3.92 7.02 -13.93
C ARG A 88 -3.35 5.84 -14.73
N ILE A 89 -2.11 5.43 -14.43
CA ILE A 89 -1.42 4.34 -15.12
C ILE A 89 -0.85 3.29 -14.15
N GLY A 90 -0.96 2.06 -14.55
CA GLY A 90 -0.37 0.87 -13.97
C GLY A 90 -0.25 -0.19 -15.05
N TYR A 91 0.26 -1.35 -14.70
CA TYR A 91 0.37 -2.48 -15.61
C TYR A 91 0.20 -3.79 -14.86
N LEU A 92 -0.09 -4.83 -15.60
CA LEU A 92 -0.11 -6.19 -15.08
C LEU A 92 0.93 -7.06 -15.77
N ILE A 93 1.37 -8.08 -15.07
CA ILE A 93 2.27 -9.14 -15.57
C ILE A 93 1.55 -10.46 -15.35
N ALA A 94 1.35 -11.20 -16.42
CA ALA A 94 0.68 -12.51 -16.41
C ALA A 94 1.21 -13.39 -17.53
N SER A 95 0.80 -14.67 -17.55
CA SER A 95 1.08 -15.55 -18.70
C SER A 95 0.44 -15.00 -19.98
N PRO A 96 1.02 -15.28 -21.18
CA PRO A 96 0.50 -14.78 -22.46
C PRO A 96 -1.00 -15.06 -22.64
N ASP A 97 -1.45 -16.26 -22.32
CA ASP A 97 -2.86 -16.66 -22.45
C ASP A 97 -3.79 -15.82 -21.59
N LYS A 98 -3.36 -15.48 -20.35
CA LYS A 98 -4.14 -14.60 -19.45
C LYS A 98 -4.14 -13.17 -19.95
N VAL A 99 -3.02 -12.67 -20.45
CA VAL A 99 -2.94 -11.33 -21.06
C VAL A 99 -3.90 -11.25 -22.24
N GLU A 100 -3.94 -12.27 -23.12
CA GLU A 100 -4.87 -12.31 -24.25
C GLU A 100 -6.33 -12.29 -23.78
N GLN A 101 -6.67 -13.11 -22.75
CA GLN A 101 -8.02 -13.14 -22.18
C GLN A 101 -8.42 -11.78 -21.62
N ILE A 102 -7.55 -11.13 -20.84
CA ILE A 102 -7.81 -9.82 -20.22
C ILE A 102 -7.97 -8.75 -21.30
N ASN A 103 -7.15 -8.77 -22.35
CA ASN A 103 -7.21 -7.78 -23.43
C ASN A 103 -8.56 -7.76 -24.16
N ARG A 104 -9.31 -8.85 -24.16
CA ARG A 104 -10.68 -8.91 -24.76
C ARG A 104 -11.69 -8.03 -24.00
N TYR A 105 -11.39 -7.68 -22.75
CA TYR A 105 -12.26 -6.86 -21.88
C TYR A 105 -11.75 -5.43 -21.70
N ILE A 106 -10.56 -5.08 -22.24
CA ILE A 106 -10.03 -3.73 -22.16
C ILE A 106 -10.84 -2.82 -23.10
N ILE A 107 -11.41 -1.78 -22.49
CA ILE A 107 -12.15 -0.75 -23.24
C ILE A 107 -11.15 0.09 -24.06
N PRO A 108 -11.41 0.36 -25.34
CA PRO A 108 -10.58 1.25 -26.15
C PRO A 108 -10.41 2.61 -25.45
N TRP A 109 -9.17 3.17 -25.53
CA TRP A 109 -8.78 4.43 -24.90
C TRP A 109 -8.85 4.46 -23.37
N SER A 110 -8.82 3.32 -22.70
CA SER A 110 -8.81 3.21 -21.24
C SER A 110 -7.60 3.90 -20.58
N VAL A 111 -6.49 4.08 -21.31
CA VAL A 111 -5.30 4.80 -20.86
C VAL A 111 -5.03 5.96 -21.83
N ASN A 112 -4.83 7.17 -21.28
CA ASN A 112 -4.54 8.35 -22.11
C ASN A 112 -3.11 8.29 -22.68
N ALA A 113 -2.89 8.94 -23.83
CA ALA A 113 -1.62 8.89 -24.56
C ALA A 113 -0.42 9.42 -23.75
N ILE A 114 -0.63 10.48 -22.94
CA ILE A 114 0.43 11.06 -22.09
C ILE A 114 0.86 10.03 -21.03
N ALA A 115 -0.08 9.33 -20.43
CA ALA A 115 0.21 8.30 -19.45
C ALA A 115 1.00 7.14 -20.08
N VAL A 116 0.67 6.73 -21.31
CA VAL A 116 1.40 5.67 -22.04
C VAL A 116 2.85 6.10 -22.29
N GLU A 117 3.08 7.30 -22.79
CA GLU A 117 4.44 7.79 -23.06
C GLU A 117 5.25 7.98 -21.76
N ALA A 118 4.64 8.51 -20.71
CA ALA A 118 5.27 8.61 -19.39
C ALA A 118 5.63 7.22 -18.84
N GLY A 119 4.72 6.25 -18.96
CA GLY A 119 4.97 4.88 -18.53
C GLY A 119 6.12 4.22 -19.28
N LYS A 120 6.17 4.36 -20.61
CA LYS A 120 7.28 3.86 -21.43
C LYS A 120 8.59 4.47 -20.99
N TYR A 121 8.64 5.80 -20.83
CA TYR A 121 9.85 6.50 -20.42
C TYR A 121 10.36 6.00 -19.06
N ILE A 122 9.50 5.91 -18.06
CA ILE A 122 9.83 5.44 -16.71
C ILE A 122 10.39 4.00 -16.76
N LEU A 123 9.73 3.10 -17.47
CA LEU A 123 10.14 1.69 -17.54
C LEU A 123 11.44 1.48 -18.33
N THR A 124 11.79 2.39 -19.22
CA THR A 124 13.04 2.33 -20.00
C THR A 124 14.21 3.08 -19.35
N HIS A 125 13.96 3.89 -18.31
CA HIS A 125 14.97 4.67 -17.59
C HIS A 125 14.86 4.46 -16.05
N PRO A 126 14.86 3.21 -15.56
CA PRO A 126 14.66 2.94 -14.14
C PRO A 126 15.73 3.56 -13.25
N GLU A 127 16.96 3.76 -13.78
CA GLU A 127 18.09 4.36 -13.07
C GLU A 127 17.85 5.83 -12.66
N GLN A 128 16.91 6.54 -13.29
CA GLN A 128 16.57 7.92 -12.95
C GLN A 128 15.62 8.04 -11.76
N TYR A 129 15.07 6.92 -11.28
CA TYR A 129 13.99 6.89 -10.29
C TYR A 129 14.33 6.03 -9.08
N ILE A 130 15.57 6.11 -8.60
CA ILE A 130 16.00 5.40 -7.40
C ILE A 130 15.47 6.13 -6.17
N LEU A 131 14.55 5.49 -5.45
CA LEU A 131 13.97 6.03 -4.22
C LEU A 131 14.85 5.70 -3.01
N PRO A 132 15.05 6.63 -2.06
CA PRO A 132 15.82 6.39 -0.84
C PRO A 132 15.00 5.61 0.21
N ILE A 133 14.54 4.41 -0.14
CA ILE A 133 13.57 3.64 0.66
C ILE A 133 14.07 3.34 2.06
N CYS A 134 15.35 2.98 2.22
CA CYS A 134 15.92 2.72 3.54
C CYS A 134 15.85 3.95 4.47
N GLU A 135 16.01 5.16 3.92
CA GLU A 135 15.89 6.40 4.67
C GLU A 135 14.43 6.65 5.05
N TRP A 136 13.52 6.53 4.07
CA TRP A 136 12.10 6.74 4.31
C TRP A 136 11.52 5.75 5.32
N GLN A 137 11.95 4.49 5.30
CA GLN A 137 11.52 3.50 6.30
C GLN A 137 12.05 3.82 7.69
N ARG A 138 13.30 4.33 7.82
CA ARG A 138 13.83 4.81 9.11
C ARG A 138 13.03 5.98 9.67
N GLU A 139 12.69 6.95 8.82
CA GLU A 139 11.83 8.07 9.20
C GLU A 139 10.42 7.60 9.60
N THR A 140 9.87 6.59 8.90
CA THR A 140 8.59 6.00 9.25
C THR A 140 8.63 5.34 10.62
N ALA A 141 9.65 4.55 10.92
CA ALA A 141 9.82 3.93 12.23
C ALA A 141 9.97 4.99 13.34
N SER A 142 10.80 6.01 13.11
CA SER A 142 10.95 7.12 14.05
C SER A 142 9.65 7.90 14.31
N LEU A 143 8.81 8.07 13.27
CA LEU A 143 7.50 8.70 13.41
C LEU A 143 6.54 7.83 14.24
N ILE A 144 6.52 6.51 13.99
CA ILE A 144 5.73 5.54 14.76
C ILE A 144 6.11 5.61 16.24
N ASP A 145 7.40 5.56 16.56
CA ASP A 145 7.88 5.61 17.96
C ASP A 145 7.43 6.91 18.66
N ARG A 146 7.64 8.06 18.02
CA ARG A 146 7.24 9.37 18.59
C ARG A 146 5.73 9.51 18.78
N LEU A 147 4.92 8.96 17.89
CA LEU A 147 3.47 8.95 18.05
C LEU A 147 3.05 8.04 19.21
N ASN A 148 3.68 6.86 19.33
CA ASN A 148 3.40 5.94 20.44
C ASN A 148 3.79 6.52 21.81
N GLU A 149 4.86 7.33 21.90
CA GLU A 149 5.26 8.05 23.10
C GLU A 149 4.19 9.03 23.61
N LEU A 150 3.26 9.50 22.77
CA LEU A 150 2.15 10.33 23.20
C LEU A 150 1.14 9.59 24.09
N GLY A 151 1.12 8.26 24.05
CA GLY A 151 0.35 7.38 24.93
C GLY A 151 -1.16 7.28 24.62
N ASN A 152 -1.72 8.20 23.83
CA ASN A 152 -3.16 8.28 23.52
C ASN A 152 -3.54 7.76 22.13
N LEU A 153 -2.59 7.24 21.40
CA LEU A 153 -2.79 6.52 20.15
C LEU A 153 -1.83 5.32 20.09
N GLU A 154 -2.12 4.38 19.23
CA GLU A 154 -1.32 3.20 18.93
C GLU A 154 -1.01 3.19 17.45
N ALA A 155 0.22 3.56 17.09
CA ALA A 155 0.73 3.45 15.73
C ALA A 155 1.28 2.05 15.50
N LEU A 156 0.77 1.36 14.48
CA LEU A 156 1.08 -0.02 14.19
C LEU A 156 2.36 -0.14 13.34
N PRO A 157 3.12 -1.24 13.49
CA PRO A 157 4.29 -1.49 12.67
C PRO A 157 3.91 -1.66 11.19
N THR A 158 4.84 -1.33 10.30
CA THR A 158 4.64 -1.40 8.85
C THR A 158 5.91 -1.84 8.13
N SER A 159 5.76 -2.38 6.93
CA SER A 159 6.88 -2.71 6.03
C SER A 159 7.05 -1.72 4.87
N VAL A 160 6.29 -0.62 4.89
CA VAL A 160 6.31 0.44 3.86
C VAL A 160 6.48 1.82 4.51
N THR A 161 6.18 2.89 3.77
CA THR A 161 6.33 4.29 4.23
C THR A 161 5.03 4.91 4.75
N PHE A 162 4.01 4.10 4.97
CA PHE A 162 2.76 4.50 5.63
C PHE A 162 2.34 3.41 6.62
N PHE A 163 1.51 3.79 7.57
CA PHE A 163 1.03 2.89 8.63
C PHE A 163 -0.36 3.27 9.10
N LEU A 164 -1.03 2.31 9.73
CA LEU A 164 -2.23 2.56 10.51
C LEU A 164 -1.87 3.01 11.92
N ALA A 165 -2.67 3.93 12.47
CA ALA A 165 -2.69 4.21 13.88
C ALA A 165 -4.14 4.20 14.38
N ARG A 166 -4.32 3.78 15.64
CA ARG A 166 -5.61 3.74 16.32
C ARG A 166 -5.62 4.75 17.46
N LEU A 167 -6.60 5.62 17.45
CA LEU A 167 -6.86 6.54 18.54
C LEU A 167 -7.47 5.81 19.74
N LYS A 168 -7.02 6.10 20.95
CA LYS A 168 -7.64 5.59 22.19
C LYS A 168 -8.87 6.39 22.57
N LYS A 169 -8.93 7.67 22.16
CA LYS A 169 -10.05 8.60 22.36
C LYS A 169 -10.28 9.43 21.10
N GLY A 170 -11.49 9.93 20.91
CA GLY A 170 -11.87 10.73 19.75
C GLY A 170 -12.02 9.92 18.47
N THR A 171 -12.24 10.60 17.37
CA THR A 171 -12.44 9.97 16.05
C THR A 171 -11.38 10.40 15.02
N ALA A 172 -11.19 9.58 14.02
CA ALA A 172 -10.32 9.88 12.88
C ALA A 172 -10.79 11.14 12.12
N ALA A 173 -12.10 11.33 12.02
CA ALA A 173 -12.71 12.51 11.39
C ALA A 173 -12.37 13.79 12.15
N ASP A 174 -12.50 13.79 13.49
CA ASP A 174 -12.20 14.96 14.34
C ASP A 174 -10.72 15.34 14.26
N LEU A 175 -9.82 14.35 14.40
CA LEU A 175 -8.38 14.60 14.28
C LEU A 175 -8.03 15.12 12.88
N LYS A 176 -8.55 14.51 11.83
CA LYS A 176 -8.31 14.94 10.45
C LYS A 176 -8.76 16.39 10.23
N GLN A 177 -9.96 16.75 10.71
CA GLN A 177 -10.50 18.11 10.58
C GLN A 177 -9.63 19.10 11.35
N TYR A 178 -9.26 18.77 12.59
CA TYR A 178 -8.39 19.61 13.40
C TYR A 178 -7.02 19.87 12.75
N LEU A 179 -6.37 18.81 12.28
CA LEU A 179 -5.06 18.90 11.61
C LEU A 179 -5.12 19.77 10.35
N TRP A 180 -6.21 19.63 9.58
CA TRP A 180 -6.43 20.45 8.39
C TRP A 180 -6.65 21.92 8.72
N ASP A 181 -7.57 22.22 9.63
CA ASP A 181 -7.98 23.60 9.94
C ASP A 181 -6.91 24.40 10.67
N ARG A 182 -6.13 23.75 11.56
CA ARG A 182 -5.16 24.42 12.41
C ARG A 182 -3.73 24.38 11.86
N HIS A 183 -3.37 23.33 11.15
CA HIS A 183 -1.98 23.08 10.74
C HIS A 183 -1.80 22.87 9.24
N GLY A 184 -2.87 22.81 8.44
CA GLY A 184 -2.82 22.50 7.00
C GLY A 184 -2.29 21.10 6.71
N LEU A 185 -2.38 20.18 7.68
CA LEU A 185 -1.92 18.80 7.56
C LEU A 185 -3.09 17.89 7.18
N LEU A 186 -2.84 16.99 6.22
CA LEU A 186 -3.85 16.04 5.75
C LEU A 186 -3.43 14.61 6.07
N ILE A 187 -4.23 13.93 6.89
CA ILE A 187 -4.14 12.48 7.13
C ILE A 187 -5.33 11.76 6.48
N ARG A 188 -5.21 10.45 6.35
CA ARG A 188 -6.30 9.62 5.82
C ARG A 188 -7.15 9.08 6.98
N ASP A 189 -8.43 9.42 7.02
CA ASP A 189 -9.44 8.71 7.79
C ASP A 189 -9.61 7.31 7.20
N ALA A 190 -9.33 6.27 8.00
CA ALA A 190 -9.37 4.88 7.60
C ALA A 190 -10.64 4.14 8.04
N SER A 191 -11.62 4.83 8.61
CA SER A 191 -12.86 4.23 9.11
C SER A 191 -13.69 3.51 8.04
N ASN A 192 -13.50 3.88 6.77
CA ASN A 192 -14.21 3.28 5.64
C ASN A 192 -13.60 1.95 5.15
N PHE A 193 -12.46 1.51 5.70
CA PHE A 193 -11.93 0.19 5.40
C PHE A 193 -12.70 -0.89 6.18
N ARG A 194 -12.90 -2.03 5.53
CA ARG A 194 -13.59 -3.16 6.16
C ARG A 194 -12.85 -3.58 7.43
N SER A 195 -13.60 -3.81 8.51
CA SER A 195 -13.10 -4.22 9.83
C SER A 195 -12.35 -3.13 10.62
N LEU A 196 -12.33 -1.88 10.16
CA LEU A 196 -11.82 -0.75 10.93
C LEU A 196 -12.99 0.10 11.45
N ASP A 197 -12.81 0.71 12.63
CA ASP A 197 -13.77 1.62 13.25
C ASP A 197 -13.38 3.10 13.05
N GLU A 198 -14.15 4.03 13.57
CA GLU A 198 -13.97 5.47 13.46
C GLU A 198 -12.70 6.01 14.13
N ARG A 199 -11.92 5.16 14.79
CA ARG A 199 -10.68 5.54 15.48
C ARG A 199 -9.43 5.29 14.64
N TYR A 200 -9.55 4.67 13.46
CA TYR A 200 -8.40 4.34 12.64
C TYR A 200 -8.04 5.44 11.65
N ILE A 201 -6.77 5.82 11.67
CA ILE A 201 -6.16 6.75 10.72
C ILE A 201 -5.02 6.06 9.97
N ARG A 202 -4.78 6.46 8.72
CA ARG A 202 -3.57 6.09 8.00
C ARG A 202 -2.70 7.33 7.81
N ILE A 203 -1.43 7.21 8.19
CA ILE A 203 -0.43 8.26 8.07
C ILE A 203 0.65 7.79 7.10
N SER A 204 1.11 8.67 6.22
CA SER A 204 2.33 8.48 5.42
C SER A 204 3.43 9.35 5.99
N ALA A 205 4.57 8.76 6.30
CA ALA A 205 5.74 9.51 6.73
C ALA A 205 6.20 10.45 5.60
N GLN A 206 6.69 11.61 6.01
CA GLN A 206 7.25 12.66 5.18
C GLN A 206 8.70 12.92 5.62
N THR A 207 9.23 14.12 5.38
CA THR A 207 10.53 14.52 5.89
C THR A 207 10.54 14.58 7.42
N ALA A 208 11.70 14.45 8.04
CA ALA A 208 11.87 14.53 9.49
C ALA A 208 11.27 15.82 10.10
N THR A 209 11.32 16.92 9.35
CA THR A 209 10.74 18.21 9.78
C THR A 209 9.22 18.18 9.76
N GLU A 210 8.62 17.71 8.67
CA GLU A 210 7.15 17.60 8.54
C GLU A 210 6.59 16.58 9.54
N ASN A 211 7.29 15.47 9.76
CA ASN A 211 6.92 14.48 10.77
C ASN A 211 6.92 15.07 12.18
N ARG A 212 7.86 15.97 12.53
CA ARG A 212 7.84 16.68 13.81
C ARG A 212 6.61 17.58 13.95
N VAL A 213 6.30 18.34 12.90
CA VAL A 213 5.10 19.20 12.90
C VAL A 213 3.84 18.36 13.12
N LEU A 214 3.73 17.20 12.47
CA LEU A 214 2.60 16.30 12.68
C LEU A 214 2.51 15.79 14.12
N VAL A 215 3.63 15.35 14.73
CA VAL A 215 3.64 14.86 16.13
C VAL A 215 3.23 15.96 17.09
N ASP A 216 3.71 17.18 16.90
CA ASP A 216 3.38 18.32 17.75
C ASP A 216 1.90 18.70 17.61
N ALA A 217 1.36 18.72 16.41
CA ALA A 217 -0.05 18.97 16.14
C ALA A 217 -0.97 17.90 16.75
N VAL A 218 -0.59 16.63 16.67
CA VAL A 218 -1.32 15.53 17.31
C VAL A 218 -1.28 15.64 18.82
N ARG A 219 -0.12 15.99 19.41
CA ARG A 219 0.02 16.24 20.86
C ARG A 219 -0.90 17.37 21.32
N GLU A 220 -0.97 18.46 20.57
CA GLU A 220 -1.86 19.60 20.87
C GLU A 220 -3.32 19.15 20.86
N TRP A 221 -3.75 18.44 19.81
CA TRP A 221 -5.11 17.91 19.71
C TRP A 221 -5.47 16.98 20.89
N LEU A 222 -4.56 16.10 21.28
CA LEU A 222 -4.77 15.18 22.41
C LEU A 222 -4.90 15.92 23.75
N SER A 223 -4.34 17.12 23.88
CA SER A 223 -4.44 17.94 25.10
C SER A 223 -5.79 18.65 25.25
N ILE A 224 -6.51 18.86 24.14
CA ILE A 224 -7.79 19.57 24.11
C ILE A 224 -8.99 18.64 23.83
N SER A 225 -8.71 17.42 23.40
CA SER A 225 -9.76 16.41 23.15
C SER A 225 -10.23 15.78 24.45
N PRO A 226 -11.54 15.67 24.69
CA PRO A 226 -12.12 15.11 25.91
C PRO A 226 -11.87 13.60 26.10
#